data_32cd2cd351eea55b9319f63375340a81
#
_entry.id   32cd2cd351eea55b9319f63375340a81
#
_cell.length_a   1.000
_cell.length_b   1.000
_cell.length_c   1.000
_cell.angle_alpha   90.00
_cell.angle_beta   90.00
_cell.angle_gamma   90.00
#
_symmetry.space_group_name_H-M   'P 1'
#
loop_
_entity.id
_entity.type
_entity.pdbx_description
1 polymer ?
#
loop_
_entity_poly.entity_id
_entity_poly.type
_entity_poly.pdbx_seq_one_letter_code
_entity_poly.pdbx_strand_id
1 'polypeptide(L)'
;MLTEKETRALIEFTNKFFGLDLSENLKPIALSELNKFKKINKIIDLEDFLNHCRYDLQDSKILDLLEIFLIPHTNFFRNNRQFEALKGEVIPECLANMDHKNFIDLRIWSAGCSTGEEAYSILVSLMEYFGDEYWKITCGIMATDISRKSLGIASKGIYETKKIDKIIGQRLLEYTEQENDGKLRFKEKIRKEANFRQLNLNSKTFPFKNKFHII
;
A
#
# COMPACT_ATOMS: atom_id res chain seq x y z
N MET A 1 20.57 -22.84 9.03
CA MET A 1 19.57 -22.33 9.99
C MET A 1 20.09 -21.00 10.52
N LEU A 2 19.18 -20.07 10.85
CA LEU A 2 19.60 -18.84 11.54
C LEU A 2 20.10 -19.18 12.94
N THR A 3 21.14 -18.50 13.37
CA THR A 3 21.56 -18.50 14.77
C THR A 3 20.63 -17.61 15.60
N GLU A 4 20.61 -17.79 16.92
CA GLU A 4 19.86 -16.88 17.81
C GLU A 4 20.32 -15.43 17.67
N LYS A 5 21.63 -15.22 17.47
CA LYS A 5 22.24 -13.90 17.25
C LYS A 5 21.71 -13.24 15.99
N GLU A 6 21.71 -13.95 14.86
CA GLU A 6 21.17 -13.45 13.57
C GLU A 6 19.67 -13.15 13.68
N THR A 7 18.91 -13.99 14.39
CA THR A 7 17.47 -13.79 14.62
C THR A 7 17.22 -12.49 15.37
N ARG A 8 17.94 -12.27 16.47
CA ARG A 8 17.83 -11.04 17.26
C ARG A 8 18.21 -9.81 16.44
N ALA A 9 19.34 -9.86 15.73
CA ALA A 9 19.79 -8.76 14.86
C ALA A 9 18.75 -8.40 13.79
N LEU A 10 18.11 -9.40 13.19
CA LEU A 10 17.05 -9.20 12.20
C LEU A 10 15.84 -8.49 12.80
N ILE A 11 15.33 -8.96 13.95
CA ILE A 11 14.17 -8.37 14.64
C ILE A 11 14.49 -6.92 15.05
N GLU A 12 15.64 -6.67 15.66
CA GLU A 12 16.05 -5.33 16.07
C GLU A 12 16.19 -4.37 14.86
N PHE A 13 16.79 -4.86 13.78
CA PHE A 13 16.98 -4.07 12.56
C PHE A 13 15.64 -3.71 11.92
N THR A 14 14.75 -4.69 11.71
CA THR A 14 13.46 -4.44 11.04
C THR A 14 12.56 -3.55 11.88
N ASN A 15 12.53 -3.72 13.20
CA ASN A 15 11.78 -2.87 14.10
C ASN A 15 12.32 -1.44 14.07
N LYS A 16 13.63 -1.26 14.24
CA LYS A 16 14.26 0.07 14.33
C LYS A 16 14.13 0.90 13.06
N PHE A 17 14.35 0.29 11.89
CA PHE A 17 14.46 1.03 10.63
C PHE A 17 13.17 1.01 9.79
N PHE A 18 12.29 0.03 10.02
CA PHE A 18 11.08 -0.16 9.23
C PHE A 18 9.80 -0.23 10.06
N GLY A 19 9.90 -0.22 11.40
CA GLY A 19 8.74 -0.36 12.27
C GLY A 19 8.08 -1.74 12.20
N LEU A 20 8.80 -2.76 11.71
CA LEU A 20 8.28 -4.12 11.54
C LEU A 20 8.74 -5.00 12.70
N ASP A 21 7.81 -5.43 13.53
CA ASP A 21 8.06 -6.44 14.55
C ASP A 21 7.91 -7.84 13.92
N LEU A 22 9.02 -8.55 13.84
CA LEU A 22 9.07 -9.91 13.30
C LEU A 22 9.03 -10.99 14.39
N SER A 23 8.92 -10.65 15.67
CA SER A 23 8.97 -11.61 16.78
C SER A 23 7.97 -12.77 16.63
N GLU A 24 6.76 -12.48 16.10
CA GLU A 24 5.72 -13.48 15.83
C GLU A 24 5.68 -13.98 14.38
N ASN A 25 6.45 -13.36 13.47
CA ASN A 25 6.38 -13.60 12.01
C ASN A 25 7.48 -14.52 11.46
N LEU A 26 8.41 -14.98 12.29
CA LEU A 26 9.47 -15.92 11.90
C LEU A 26 8.94 -17.36 11.76
N LYS A 27 7.91 -17.53 10.94
CA LYS A 27 7.31 -18.82 10.61
C LYS A 27 8.27 -19.69 9.80
N PRO A 28 8.15 -21.01 9.80
CA PRO A 28 9.03 -21.92 9.05
C PRO A 28 9.18 -21.56 7.57
N ILE A 29 8.10 -21.09 6.93
CA ILE A 29 8.12 -20.66 5.53
C ILE A 29 9.02 -19.43 5.35
N ALA A 30 8.87 -18.40 6.19
CA ALA A 30 9.70 -17.21 6.13
C ALA A 30 11.19 -17.53 6.38
N LEU A 31 11.48 -18.43 7.31
CA LEU A 31 12.84 -18.92 7.57
C LEU A 31 13.43 -19.67 6.37
N SER A 32 12.62 -20.46 5.67
CA SER A 32 13.04 -21.13 4.43
C SER A 32 13.39 -20.13 3.32
N GLU A 33 12.53 -19.12 3.11
CA GLU A 33 12.78 -18.07 2.11
C GLU A 33 13.99 -17.22 2.48
N LEU A 34 14.20 -16.91 3.76
CA LEU A 34 15.37 -16.20 4.25
C LEU A 34 16.67 -16.98 4.00
N ASN A 35 16.66 -18.30 4.20
CA ASN A 35 17.82 -19.13 3.89
C ASN A 35 18.13 -19.15 2.38
N LYS A 36 17.10 -19.19 1.52
CA LYS A 36 17.28 -19.06 0.07
C LYS A 36 17.86 -17.69 -0.29
N PHE A 37 17.32 -16.63 0.31
CA PHE A 37 17.81 -15.26 0.12
C PHE A 37 19.28 -15.13 0.48
N LYS A 38 19.70 -15.63 1.66
CA LYS A 38 21.12 -15.65 2.10
C LYS A 38 21.98 -16.36 1.05
N LYS A 39 21.55 -17.53 0.58
CA LYS A 39 22.30 -18.33 -0.39
C LYS A 39 22.45 -17.62 -1.74
N ILE A 40 21.36 -17.07 -2.30
CA ILE A 40 21.34 -16.36 -3.59
C ILE A 40 22.26 -15.13 -3.53
N ASN A 41 22.20 -14.38 -2.43
CA ASN A 41 22.96 -13.15 -2.25
C ASN A 41 24.37 -13.37 -1.68
N LYS A 42 24.77 -14.64 -1.47
CA LYS A 42 26.08 -15.02 -0.88
C LYS A 42 26.34 -14.39 0.49
N ILE A 43 25.29 -14.26 1.30
CA ILE A 43 25.37 -13.69 2.65
C ILE A 43 25.81 -14.80 3.61
N ILE A 44 27.03 -14.68 4.12
CA ILE A 44 27.60 -15.64 5.07
C ILE A 44 27.07 -15.32 6.47
N ASP A 45 27.21 -14.07 6.91
CA ASP A 45 26.72 -13.57 8.19
C ASP A 45 25.62 -12.53 7.95
N LEU A 46 24.41 -12.80 8.49
CA LEU A 46 23.27 -11.93 8.32
C LEU A 46 23.43 -10.63 9.12
N GLU A 47 24.05 -10.68 10.28
CA GLU A 47 24.27 -9.50 11.12
C GLU A 47 25.22 -8.52 10.44
N ASP A 48 26.32 -9.00 9.85
CA ASP A 48 27.23 -8.16 9.08
C ASP A 48 26.54 -7.52 7.88
N PHE A 49 25.70 -8.29 7.17
CA PHE A 49 24.90 -7.77 6.07
C PHE A 49 23.97 -6.65 6.54
N LEU A 50 23.21 -6.86 7.63
CA LEU A 50 22.30 -5.86 8.18
C LEU A 50 23.05 -4.61 8.68
N ASN A 51 24.24 -4.79 9.23
CA ASN A 51 25.10 -3.70 9.64
C ASN A 51 25.55 -2.82 8.48
N HIS A 52 25.77 -3.37 7.30
CA HIS A 52 26.05 -2.60 6.09
C HIS A 52 24.78 -1.89 5.57
N CYS A 53 23.65 -2.58 5.55
CA CYS A 53 22.39 -2.02 5.06
C CYS A 53 21.86 -0.82 5.86
N ARG A 54 22.31 -0.61 7.11
CA ARG A 54 21.90 0.56 7.92
C ARG A 54 22.26 1.91 7.29
N TYR A 55 23.25 1.95 6.41
CA TYR A 55 23.72 3.16 5.73
C TYR A 55 22.96 3.46 4.43
N ASP A 56 22.30 2.44 3.85
CA ASP A 56 21.43 2.59 2.68
C ASP A 56 20.20 1.70 2.79
N LEU A 57 19.14 2.24 3.38
CA LEU A 57 17.88 1.54 3.55
C LEU A 57 17.04 1.43 2.25
N GLN A 58 17.54 2.01 1.15
CA GLN A 58 16.94 1.88 -0.19
C GLN A 58 17.65 0.81 -1.03
N ASP A 59 18.71 0.19 -0.51
CA ASP A 59 19.37 -0.92 -1.19
C ASP A 59 18.37 -2.03 -1.56
N SER A 60 18.45 -2.50 -2.79
CA SER A 60 17.49 -3.48 -3.32
C SER A 60 17.46 -4.78 -2.53
N LYS A 61 18.61 -5.22 -1.98
CA LYS A 61 18.69 -6.47 -1.22
C LYS A 61 17.99 -6.37 0.12
N ILE A 62 18.07 -5.21 0.81
CA ILE A 62 17.33 -5.05 2.06
C ILE A 62 15.83 -5.00 1.80
N LEU A 63 15.40 -4.36 0.73
CA LEU A 63 14.00 -4.34 0.34
C LEU A 63 13.50 -5.73 -0.06
N ASP A 64 14.31 -6.51 -0.77
CA ASP A 64 13.99 -7.90 -1.11
C ASP A 64 13.95 -8.81 0.14
N LEU A 65 14.81 -8.55 1.14
CA LEU A 65 14.73 -9.23 2.43
C LEU A 65 13.42 -8.94 3.15
N LEU A 66 12.97 -7.69 3.17
CA LEU A 66 11.71 -7.31 3.81
C LEU A 66 10.50 -7.97 3.15
N GLU A 67 10.50 -8.14 1.82
CA GLU A 67 9.41 -8.79 1.09
C GLU A 67 9.12 -10.23 1.54
N ILE A 68 10.08 -10.88 2.21
CA ILE A 68 9.88 -12.22 2.79
C ILE A 68 8.87 -12.20 3.94
N PHE A 69 8.80 -11.08 4.65
CA PHE A 69 8.00 -10.92 5.87
C PHE A 69 6.73 -10.09 5.66
N LEU A 70 6.64 -9.36 4.55
CA LEU A 70 5.50 -8.50 4.23
C LEU A 70 4.38 -9.34 3.60
N ILE A 71 3.41 -9.74 4.40
CA ILE A 71 2.23 -10.48 3.95
C ILE A 71 1.10 -9.48 3.73
N PRO A 72 0.58 -9.32 2.49
CA PRO A 72 -0.54 -8.43 2.24
C PRO A 72 -1.80 -8.88 2.99
N HIS A 73 -2.38 -7.98 3.79
CA HIS A 73 -3.65 -8.18 4.49
C HIS A 73 -4.58 -7.01 4.21
N THR A 74 -5.19 -6.99 3.03
CA THR A 74 -6.10 -5.94 2.61
C THR A 74 -7.26 -6.52 1.81
N ASN A 75 -8.39 -5.83 1.83
CA ASN A 75 -9.59 -6.14 1.04
C ASN A 75 -10.28 -4.85 0.63
N PHE A 76 -11.04 -4.90 -0.47
CA PHE A 76 -11.89 -3.78 -0.87
C PHE A 76 -12.93 -3.46 0.21
N PHE A 77 -13.06 -2.19 0.52
CA PHE A 77 -14.00 -1.67 1.53
C PHE A 77 -13.88 -2.35 2.91
N ARG A 78 -12.66 -2.77 3.27
CA ARG A 78 -12.39 -3.27 4.62
C ARG A 78 -12.78 -2.20 5.64
N ASN A 79 -13.67 -2.55 6.60
CA ASN A 79 -14.32 -1.57 7.50
C ASN A 79 -15.22 -0.57 6.76
N ASN A 80 -16.25 -1.07 6.10
CA ASN A 80 -17.18 -0.25 5.28
C ASN A 80 -17.67 1.03 5.97
N ARG A 81 -17.82 1.02 7.31
CA ARG A 81 -18.19 2.21 8.10
C ARG A 81 -17.26 3.40 7.88
N GLN A 82 -15.95 3.15 7.66
CA GLN A 82 -14.98 4.23 7.40
C GLN A 82 -15.23 4.87 6.03
N PHE A 83 -15.60 4.10 5.02
CA PHE A 83 -15.93 4.62 3.69
C PHE A 83 -17.29 5.35 3.68
N GLU A 84 -18.25 4.92 4.49
CA GLU A 84 -19.50 5.67 4.67
C GLU A 84 -19.24 6.99 5.41
N ALA A 85 -18.43 7.00 6.48
CA ALA A 85 -18.01 8.23 7.16
C ALA A 85 -17.19 9.14 6.22
N LEU A 86 -16.32 8.58 5.38
CA LEU A 86 -15.59 9.33 4.36
C LEU A 86 -16.53 10.14 3.47
N LYS A 87 -17.60 9.51 2.96
CA LYS A 87 -18.59 10.17 2.11
C LYS A 87 -19.54 11.11 2.88
N GLY A 88 -20.01 10.67 4.06
CA GLY A 88 -21.05 11.38 4.80
C GLY A 88 -20.55 12.55 5.65
N GLU A 89 -19.31 12.52 6.07
CA GLU A 89 -18.75 13.45 7.05
C GLU A 89 -17.46 14.10 6.56
N VAL A 90 -16.42 13.29 6.26
CA VAL A 90 -15.07 13.80 6.04
C VAL A 90 -14.93 14.62 4.76
N ILE A 91 -15.46 14.13 3.62
CA ILE A 91 -15.42 14.90 2.37
C ILE A 91 -16.21 16.19 2.49
N PRO A 92 -17.48 16.21 3.00
CA PRO A 92 -18.21 17.45 3.22
C PRO A 92 -17.47 18.46 4.09
N GLU A 93 -16.85 18.02 5.19
CA GLU A 93 -16.07 18.87 6.08
C GLU A 93 -14.82 19.45 5.37
N CYS A 94 -14.08 18.61 4.63
CA CYS A 94 -12.94 19.08 3.84
C CYS A 94 -13.36 20.13 2.83
N LEU A 95 -14.47 19.91 2.12
CA LEU A 95 -14.98 20.86 1.13
C LEU A 95 -15.42 22.17 1.78
N ALA A 96 -16.12 22.12 2.92
CA ALA A 96 -16.57 23.33 3.64
C ALA A 96 -15.40 24.22 4.09
N ASN A 97 -14.23 23.61 4.34
CA ASN A 97 -13.01 24.31 4.78
C ASN A 97 -12.10 24.75 3.61
N MET A 98 -12.46 24.45 2.36
CA MET A 98 -11.70 24.89 1.17
C MET A 98 -12.16 26.27 0.68
N ASP A 99 -11.24 27.05 0.14
CA ASP A 99 -11.59 28.28 -0.55
C ASP A 99 -12.19 27.96 -1.94
N HIS A 100 -13.51 28.07 -2.03
CA HIS A 100 -14.28 27.76 -3.23
C HIS A 100 -14.09 28.73 -4.41
N LYS A 101 -13.23 29.73 -4.30
CA LYS A 101 -12.95 30.69 -5.40
C LYS A 101 -12.18 30.07 -6.57
N ASN A 102 -11.58 28.91 -6.34
CA ASN A 102 -10.77 28.19 -7.32
C ASN A 102 -11.19 26.71 -7.39
N PHE A 103 -10.49 25.93 -8.19
CA PHE A 103 -10.74 24.50 -8.36
C PHE A 103 -10.65 23.73 -7.03
N ILE A 104 -11.54 22.75 -6.84
CA ILE A 104 -11.42 21.80 -5.74
C ILE A 104 -10.12 20.99 -5.96
N ASP A 105 -9.18 21.06 -5.00
CA ASP A 105 -7.94 20.29 -4.97
C ASP A 105 -7.93 19.42 -3.72
N LEU A 106 -8.55 18.23 -3.80
CA LEU A 106 -8.66 17.29 -2.68
C LEU A 106 -7.50 16.29 -2.70
N ARG A 107 -6.53 16.49 -1.84
CA ARG A 107 -5.32 15.65 -1.74
C ARG A 107 -5.51 14.57 -0.68
N ILE A 108 -5.42 13.31 -1.08
CA ILE A 108 -5.64 12.15 -0.21
C ILE A 108 -4.39 11.26 -0.24
N TRP A 109 -4.03 10.71 0.91
CA TRP A 109 -2.92 9.79 1.07
C TRP A 109 -3.38 8.49 1.71
N SER A 110 -3.29 7.38 0.99
CA SER A 110 -3.40 6.01 1.51
C SER A 110 -2.01 5.55 1.95
N ALA A 111 -1.76 5.58 3.26
CA ALA A 111 -0.47 5.29 3.87
C ALA A 111 -0.40 3.81 4.28
N GLY A 112 0.42 3.01 3.60
CA GLY A 112 0.44 1.54 3.75
C GLY A 112 -0.63 0.87 2.89
N CYS A 113 -0.73 1.27 1.62
CA CYS A 113 -1.81 0.86 0.71
C CYS A 113 -1.77 -0.64 0.31
N SER A 114 -0.72 -1.37 0.65
CA SER A 114 -0.54 -2.78 0.30
C SER A 114 -0.79 -3.03 -1.19
N THR A 115 -1.60 -4.02 -1.54
CA THR A 115 -1.95 -4.38 -2.92
C THR A 115 -2.99 -3.44 -3.57
N GLY A 116 -3.35 -2.33 -2.91
CA GLY A 116 -4.08 -1.20 -3.51
C GLY A 116 -5.58 -1.20 -3.30
N GLU A 117 -6.16 -2.22 -2.65
CA GLU A 117 -7.61 -2.34 -2.44
C GLU A 117 -8.17 -1.13 -1.68
N GLU A 118 -7.45 -0.60 -0.69
CA GLU A 118 -7.85 0.61 0.04
C GLU A 118 -7.86 1.83 -0.87
N ALA A 119 -6.78 2.07 -1.62
CA ALA A 119 -6.68 3.20 -2.51
C ALA A 119 -7.80 3.21 -3.56
N TYR A 120 -8.11 2.05 -4.16
CA TYR A 120 -9.22 1.95 -5.09
C TYR A 120 -10.59 2.07 -4.41
N SER A 121 -10.74 1.59 -3.18
CA SER A 121 -11.98 1.79 -2.41
C SER A 121 -12.24 3.26 -2.12
N ILE A 122 -11.20 4.02 -1.80
CA ILE A 122 -11.28 5.48 -1.64
C ILE A 122 -11.68 6.13 -2.98
N LEU A 123 -11.03 5.78 -4.11
CA LEU A 123 -11.36 6.32 -5.43
C LEU A 123 -12.82 6.05 -5.80
N VAL A 124 -13.30 4.83 -5.61
CA VAL A 124 -14.71 4.49 -5.86
C VAL A 124 -15.64 5.33 -4.98
N SER A 125 -15.31 5.49 -3.68
CA SER A 125 -16.10 6.31 -2.77
C SER A 125 -16.16 7.79 -3.20
N LEU A 126 -15.06 8.33 -3.72
CA LEU A 126 -15.02 9.68 -4.26
C LEU A 126 -15.87 9.81 -5.53
N MET A 127 -15.78 8.85 -6.45
CA MET A 127 -16.57 8.83 -7.67
C MET A 127 -18.06 8.69 -7.37
N GLU A 128 -18.44 7.87 -6.37
CA GLU A 128 -19.82 7.76 -5.89
C GLU A 128 -20.32 9.07 -5.25
N TYR A 129 -19.45 9.78 -4.52
CA TYR A 129 -19.81 11.04 -3.86
C TYR A 129 -20.03 12.19 -4.86
N PHE A 130 -19.08 12.37 -5.79
CA PHE A 130 -19.09 13.47 -6.74
C PHE A 130 -19.88 13.19 -8.03
N GLY A 131 -20.15 11.91 -8.35
CA GLY A 131 -20.77 11.52 -9.61
C GLY A 131 -20.01 12.07 -10.81
N ASP A 132 -20.73 12.64 -11.76
CA ASP A 132 -20.14 13.23 -12.99
C ASP A 132 -19.21 14.42 -12.71
N GLU A 133 -19.36 15.09 -11.56
CA GLU A 133 -18.53 16.22 -11.17
C GLU A 133 -17.09 15.78 -10.80
N TYR A 134 -16.87 14.50 -10.50
CA TYR A 134 -15.54 13.97 -10.15
C TYR A 134 -14.45 14.38 -11.18
N TRP A 135 -14.78 14.33 -12.46
CA TRP A 135 -13.84 14.63 -13.54
C TRP A 135 -13.57 16.12 -13.76
N LYS A 136 -14.29 16.99 -13.06
CA LYS A 136 -14.16 18.45 -13.11
C LYS A 136 -13.33 19.01 -11.95
N ILE A 137 -12.95 18.17 -10.99
CA ILE A 137 -12.17 18.54 -9.81
C ILE A 137 -10.76 17.98 -9.92
N THR A 138 -9.82 18.58 -9.21
CA THR A 138 -8.50 17.98 -9.00
C THR A 138 -8.60 17.09 -7.77
N CYS A 139 -8.65 15.80 -8.00
CA CYS A 139 -8.70 14.81 -6.96
C CYS A 139 -7.88 13.60 -7.40
N GLY A 140 -7.07 13.09 -6.52
CA GLY A 140 -6.27 11.90 -6.79
C GLY A 140 -5.69 11.37 -5.49
N ILE A 141 -5.20 10.14 -5.56
CA ILE A 141 -4.66 9.48 -4.38
C ILE A 141 -3.17 9.27 -4.52
N MET A 142 -2.41 9.79 -3.55
CA MET A 142 -1.07 9.29 -3.27
C MET A 142 -1.23 8.01 -2.46
N ALA A 143 -0.79 6.88 -2.98
CA ALA A 143 -0.84 5.59 -2.32
C ALA A 143 0.59 5.07 -2.12
N THR A 144 0.96 4.79 -0.87
CA THR A 144 2.34 4.40 -0.57
C THR A 144 2.40 3.12 0.22
N ASP A 145 3.41 2.32 -0.07
CA ASP A 145 3.74 1.12 0.68
C ASP A 145 5.25 0.87 0.63
N ILE A 146 5.77 0.08 1.55
CA ILE A 146 7.17 -0.31 1.54
C ILE A 146 7.42 -1.46 0.55
N SER A 147 6.43 -2.33 0.33
CA SER A 147 6.50 -3.49 -0.55
C SER A 147 6.38 -3.11 -2.02
N ARG A 148 7.46 -3.31 -2.76
CA ARG A 148 7.48 -3.14 -4.23
C ARG A 148 6.57 -4.15 -4.93
N LYS A 149 6.46 -5.38 -4.41
CA LYS A 149 5.59 -6.42 -4.97
C LYS A 149 4.13 -6.01 -4.83
N SER A 150 3.72 -5.53 -3.65
CA SER A 150 2.37 -5.03 -3.41
C SER A 150 2.04 -3.85 -4.32
N LEU A 151 2.93 -2.86 -4.42
CA LEU A 151 2.76 -1.72 -5.32
C LEU A 151 2.68 -2.13 -6.79
N GLY A 152 3.41 -3.17 -7.19
CA GLY A 152 3.33 -3.76 -8.54
C GLY A 152 1.96 -4.37 -8.85
N ILE A 153 1.29 -4.97 -7.86
CA ILE A 153 -0.10 -5.46 -7.98
C ILE A 153 -1.06 -4.27 -8.03
N ALA A 154 -0.91 -3.34 -7.10
CA ALA A 154 -1.73 -2.14 -7.00
C ALA A 154 -1.73 -1.32 -8.30
N SER A 155 -0.56 -1.05 -8.88
CA SER A 155 -0.44 -0.27 -10.12
C SER A 155 -1.05 -0.96 -11.35
N LYS A 156 -1.04 -2.30 -11.39
CA LYS A 156 -1.74 -3.06 -12.43
C LYS A 156 -3.25 -2.97 -12.27
N GLY A 157 -3.74 -2.90 -11.03
CA GLY A 157 -5.17 -2.83 -10.71
C GLY A 157 -5.94 -4.06 -11.15
N ILE A 158 -5.31 -5.26 -11.11
CA ILE A 158 -5.90 -6.53 -11.53
C ILE A 158 -6.06 -7.43 -10.32
N TYR A 159 -7.28 -7.92 -10.09
CA TYR A 159 -7.62 -8.70 -8.91
C TYR A 159 -8.45 -9.94 -9.28
N GLU A 160 -8.26 -11.03 -8.51
CA GLU A 160 -9.02 -12.26 -8.67
C GLU A 160 -10.45 -12.08 -8.12
N THR A 161 -11.48 -12.25 -8.96
CA THR A 161 -12.90 -12.09 -8.58
C THR A 161 -13.30 -13.00 -7.42
N LYS A 162 -12.75 -14.22 -7.38
CA LYS A 162 -13.06 -15.20 -6.30
C LYS A 162 -12.63 -14.75 -4.91
N LYS A 163 -11.73 -13.77 -4.80
CA LYS A 163 -11.25 -13.18 -3.54
C LYS A 163 -12.05 -11.94 -3.11
N ILE A 164 -12.98 -11.50 -3.95
CA ILE A 164 -13.79 -10.31 -3.71
C ILE A 164 -15.18 -10.77 -3.28
N ASP A 165 -15.67 -10.23 -2.17
CA ASP A 165 -17.05 -10.46 -1.73
C ASP A 165 -18.04 -10.10 -2.85
N LYS A 166 -19.13 -10.87 -2.98
CA LYS A 166 -20.10 -10.73 -4.08
C LYS A 166 -20.74 -9.33 -4.12
N ILE A 167 -21.09 -8.76 -2.97
CA ILE A 167 -21.71 -7.42 -2.87
C ILE A 167 -20.69 -6.37 -3.31
N ILE A 168 -19.45 -6.49 -2.81
CA ILE A 168 -18.34 -5.61 -3.21
C ILE A 168 -18.06 -5.74 -4.70
N GLY A 169 -18.04 -6.97 -5.24
CA GLY A 169 -17.87 -7.22 -6.67
C GLY A 169 -18.91 -6.50 -7.52
N GLN A 170 -20.18 -6.51 -7.12
CA GLN A 170 -21.24 -5.76 -7.81
C GLN A 170 -20.99 -4.25 -7.78
N ARG A 171 -20.58 -3.70 -6.63
CA ARG A 171 -20.23 -2.27 -6.48
C ARG A 171 -19.08 -1.85 -7.41
N LEU A 172 -18.14 -2.76 -7.67
CA LEU A 172 -16.96 -2.48 -8.51
C LEU A 172 -17.24 -2.60 -10.02
N LEU A 173 -18.36 -3.18 -10.46
CA LEU A 173 -18.63 -3.44 -11.88
C LEU A 173 -18.55 -2.20 -12.77
N GLU A 174 -19.02 -1.07 -12.30
CA GLU A 174 -18.98 0.20 -13.04
C GLU A 174 -17.54 0.74 -13.23
N TYR A 175 -16.65 0.40 -12.31
CA TYR A 175 -15.27 0.91 -12.24
C TYR A 175 -14.25 -0.04 -12.86
N THR A 176 -14.66 -1.25 -13.20
CA THR A 176 -13.77 -2.33 -13.66
C THR A 176 -14.21 -2.89 -15.02
N GLU A 177 -13.30 -3.65 -15.61
CA GLU A 177 -13.52 -4.44 -16.82
C GLU A 177 -13.18 -5.90 -16.49
N GLN A 178 -13.88 -6.83 -17.14
CA GLN A 178 -13.58 -8.25 -17.01
C GLN A 178 -12.29 -8.56 -17.74
N GLU A 179 -11.40 -9.23 -17.05
CA GLU A 179 -10.19 -9.85 -17.62
C GLU A 179 -10.38 -11.35 -17.79
N ASN A 180 -9.50 -11.95 -18.57
CA ASN A 180 -9.45 -13.40 -18.70
C ASN A 180 -9.21 -14.07 -17.33
N ASP A 181 -9.56 -15.34 -17.21
CA ASP A 181 -9.28 -16.19 -16.04
C ASP A 181 -9.95 -15.74 -14.73
N GLY A 182 -11.13 -15.14 -14.79
CA GLY A 182 -11.89 -14.77 -13.60
C GLY A 182 -11.23 -13.66 -12.79
N LYS A 183 -10.63 -12.70 -13.47
CA LYS A 183 -10.07 -11.48 -12.90
C LYS A 183 -10.87 -10.27 -13.35
N LEU A 184 -10.78 -9.22 -12.58
CA LEU A 184 -11.24 -7.89 -12.96
C LEU A 184 -10.06 -6.91 -12.95
N ARG A 185 -10.12 -5.90 -13.82
CA ARG A 185 -9.17 -4.80 -13.89
C ARG A 185 -9.88 -3.48 -13.72
N PHE A 186 -9.36 -2.60 -12.89
CA PHE A 186 -9.83 -1.21 -12.87
C PHE A 186 -9.59 -0.54 -14.22
N LYS A 187 -10.60 0.21 -14.70
CA LYS A 187 -10.51 0.96 -15.96
C LYS A 187 -9.29 1.89 -15.94
N GLU A 188 -8.65 2.07 -17.09
CA GLU A 188 -7.39 2.83 -17.19
C GLU A 188 -7.51 4.24 -16.61
N LYS A 189 -8.62 4.94 -16.91
CA LYS A 189 -8.88 6.28 -16.38
C LYS A 189 -8.88 6.33 -14.85
N ILE A 190 -9.37 5.27 -14.17
CA ILE A 190 -9.40 5.17 -12.70
C ILE A 190 -8.01 4.85 -12.15
N ARG A 191 -7.27 3.94 -12.80
CA ARG A 191 -5.91 3.61 -12.39
C ARG A 191 -4.96 4.81 -12.43
N LYS A 192 -5.18 5.76 -13.34
CA LYS A 192 -4.40 7.00 -13.45
C LYS A 192 -4.63 7.97 -12.29
N GLU A 193 -5.74 7.86 -11.57
CA GLU A 193 -6.06 8.68 -10.39
C GLU A 193 -5.28 8.25 -9.13
N ALA A 194 -4.70 7.03 -9.11
CA ALA A 194 -3.88 6.54 -8.03
C ALA A 194 -2.39 6.62 -8.38
N ASN A 195 -1.63 7.37 -7.59
CA ASN A 195 -0.18 7.47 -7.74
C ASN A 195 0.51 6.58 -6.71
N PHE A 196 0.94 5.40 -7.14
CA PHE A 196 1.61 4.42 -6.28
C PHE A 196 3.10 4.70 -6.15
N ARG A 197 3.61 4.83 -4.92
CA ARG A 197 5.02 5.12 -4.64
C ARG A 197 5.53 4.30 -3.46
N GLN A 198 6.78 3.87 -3.54
CA GLN A 198 7.45 3.23 -2.42
C GLN A 198 7.76 4.27 -1.34
N LEU A 199 7.41 3.96 -0.09
CA LEU A 199 7.69 4.81 1.05
C LEU A 199 7.79 3.97 2.32
N ASN A 200 8.83 4.22 3.11
CA ASN A 200 8.95 3.71 4.46
C ASN A 200 8.28 4.69 5.44
N LEU A 201 7.16 4.29 6.05
CA LEU A 201 6.43 5.13 7.02
C LEU A 201 7.20 5.38 8.33
N ASN A 202 8.26 4.60 8.61
CA ASN A 202 9.15 4.83 9.73
C ASN A 202 10.25 5.87 9.43
N SER A 203 10.23 6.49 8.25
CA SER A 203 11.16 7.56 7.90
C SER A 203 10.90 8.82 8.72
N LYS A 204 11.98 9.51 9.14
CA LYS A 204 11.87 10.76 9.90
C LYS A 204 11.20 11.90 9.14
N THR A 205 11.29 11.89 7.82
CA THR A 205 10.72 12.92 6.93
C THR A 205 10.11 12.26 5.71
N PHE A 206 9.09 12.89 5.15
CA PHE A 206 8.43 12.45 3.92
C PHE A 206 8.67 13.45 2.78
N PRO A 207 8.82 12.98 1.52
CA PRO A 207 9.16 13.83 0.38
C PRO A 207 7.94 14.59 -0.18
N PHE A 208 6.97 14.93 0.66
CA PHE A 208 5.76 15.62 0.23
C PHE A 208 5.93 17.15 0.37
N LYS A 209 5.62 17.86 -0.72
CA LYS A 209 5.66 19.33 -0.73
C LYS A 209 4.42 19.95 -0.12
N ASN A 210 3.26 19.35 -0.36
CA ASN A 210 1.96 19.84 0.09
C ASN A 210 1.38 18.94 1.17
N LYS A 211 0.57 19.50 2.04
CA LYS A 211 -0.21 18.75 3.03
C LYS A 211 -1.35 17.98 2.35
N PHE A 212 -1.69 16.83 2.88
CA PHE A 212 -2.90 16.10 2.52
C PHE A 212 -4.07 16.60 3.37
N HIS A 213 -5.26 16.53 2.80
CA HIS A 213 -6.50 16.84 3.50
C HIS A 213 -7.01 15.63 4.27
N ILE A 214 -6.77 14.42 3.69
CA ILE A 214 -7.19 13.13 4.25
C ILE A 214 -5.98 12.19 4.24
N ILE A 215 -5.77 11.44 5.32
CA ILE A 215 -4.76 10.40 5.45
C ILE A 215 -5.43 9.14 6.01
#